data_e70bf6616fe710cd7e24870e842c3c10
#
_entry.id   e70bf6616fe710cd7e24870e842c3c10
#
_cell.length_a   1.000
_cell.length_b   1.000
_cell.length_c   1.000
_cell.angle_alpha   90.00
_cell.angle_beta   90.00
_cell.angle_gamma   90.00
#
_symmetry.space_group_name_H-M   'P 1'
#
loop_
_entity.id
_entity.type
_entity.pdbx_description
1 polymer ?
#
loop_
_entity_poly.entity_id
_entity_poly.type
_entity_poly.pdbx_seq_one_letter_code
_entity_poly.pdbx_strand_id
1 'polypeptide(L)'
;GANYFLESGIWQVFDSAKKIMAAMEEFQHDVGELHQRLTGPMSIAIFDKTASNPACHIHQAFRRFDEAAPEVAPEIHVESINAIEQGVMEGRFQLGVIPDHRPSASLDYYPLFSEQMYLYCAIGHPLFDSTSNNTDAAQVRKCRYVGIGYHSPNMEATHKLGLKRHATAHDQEAVAHLVLSGRYLGYL
;
A
#
# COMPACT_ATOMS: atom_id res chain seq x y z
N GLY A 1 23.99 7.97 -40.22
CA GLY A 1 24.70 8.82 -39.26
C GLY A 1 23.89 10.03 -38.75
N ALA A 2 22.69 10.29 -39.33
CA ALA A 2 21.91 11.49 -38.96
C ALA A 2 20.93 11.28 -37.79
N ASN A 3 20.54 10.07 -37.47
CA ASN A 3 19.53 9.81 -36.44
C ASN A 3 20.04 9.92 -34.98
N TYR A 4 21.32 9.70 -34.76
CA TYR A 4 21.89 9.78 -33.39
C TYR A 4 21.97 11.21 -32.82
N PHE A 5 22.11 12.21 -33.68
CA PHE A 5 22.22 13.60 -33.24
C PHE A 5 20.86 14.22 -32.86
N LEU A 6 19.77 13.76 -33.46
CA LEU A 6 18.42 14.22 -33.12
C LEU A 6 17.92 13.65 -31.78
N GLU A 7 18.23 12.39 -31.48
CA GLU A 7 17.86 11.76 -30.21
C GLU A 7 18.59 12.42 -29.01
N SER A 8 19.87 12.71 -29.12
CA SER A 8 20.61 13.38 -28.03
C SER A 8 20.08 14.79 -27.73
N GLY A 9 19.65 15.53 -28.74
CA GLY A 9 19.06 16.87 -28.58
C GLY A 9 17.70 16.83 -27.87
N ILE A 10 16.86 15.85 -28.18
CA ILE A 10 15.53 15.68 -27.54
C ILE A 10 15.71 15.33 -26.06
N TRP A 11 16.62 14.44 -25.71
CA TRP A 11 16.91 14.11 -24.31
C TRP A 11 17.46 15.28 -23.52
N GLN A 12 18.32 16.12 -24.13
CA GLN A 12 18.80 17.36 -23.48
C GLN A 12 17.69 18.37 -23.22
N VAL A 13 16.77 18.52 -24.16
CA VAL A 13 15.59 19.40 -23.98
C VAL A 13 14.68 18.84 -22.88
N PHE A 14 14.45 17.53 -22.86
CA PHE A 14 13.66 16.87 -21.84
C PHE A 14 14.26 17.02 -20.44
N ASP A 15 15.57 16.81 -20.29
CA ASP A 15 16.25 17.00 -19.01
C ASP A 15 16.25 18.47 -18.57
N SER A 16 16.36 19.39 -19.51
CA SER A 16 16.25 20.83 -19.21
C SER A 16 14.85 21.21 -18.77
N ALA A 17 13.83 20.67 -19.44
CA ALA A 17 12.43 20.87 -19.04
C ALA A 17 12.14 20.32 -17.64
N LYS A 18 12.65 19.12 -17.30
CA LYS A 18 12.55 18.57 -15.95
C LYS A 18 13.20 19.47 -14.88
N LYS A 19 14.39 20.01 -15.18
CA LYS A 19 15.08 20.93 -14.24
C LYS A 19 14.30 22.24 -14.04
N ILE A 20 13.68 22.76 -15.10
CA ILE A 20 12.84 23.96 -14.98
C ILE A 20 11.59 23.67 -14.16
N MET A 21 10.93 22.52 -14.37
CA MET A 21 9.76 22.13 -13.58
C MET A 21 10.11 21.95 -12.10
N ALA A 22 11.21 21.26 -11.79
CA ALA A 22 11.68 21.09 -10.42
C ALA A 22 12.00 22.44 -9.75
N ALA A 23 12.67 23.36 -10.47
CA ALA A 23 12.95 24.70 -9.96
C ALA A 23 11.68 25.56 -9.77
N MET A 24 10.65 25.36 -10.59
CA MET A 24 9.34 26.01 -10.40
C MET A 24 8.62 25.47 -9.17
N GLU A 25 8.68 24.15 -8.94
CA GLU A 25 8.09 23.52 -7.75
C GLU A 25 8.80 23.98 -6.48
N GLU A 26 10.13 24.03 -6.48
CA GLU A 26 10.94 24.56 -5.39
C GLU A 26 10.62 26.03 -5.12
N PHE A 27 10.54 26.86 -6.17
CA PHE A 27 10.13 28.26 -6.05
C PHE A 27 8.71 28.42 -5.49
N GLN A 28 7.77 27.60 -5.91
CA GLN A 28 6.40 27.63 -5.38
C GLN A 28 6.38 27.21 -3.90
N HIS A 29 7.19 26.25 -3.52
CA HIS A 29 7.35 25.83 -2.13
C HIS A 29 7.94 26.95 -1.27
N ASP A 30 9.03 27.57 -1.71
CA ASP A 30 9.68 28.69 -1.02
C ASP A 30 8.78 29.91 -0.86
N VAL A 31 8.00 30.23 -1.90
CA VAL A 31 6.99 31.31 -1.85
C VAL A 31 5.84 30.93 -0.90
N GLY A 32 5.44 29.66 -0.87
CA GLY A 32 4.46 29.13 0.09
C GLY A 32 4.92 29.26 1.53
N GLU A 33 6.18 28.92 1.83
CA GLU A 33 6.78 29.10 3.15
C GLU A 33 6.83 30.57 3.60
N LEU A 34 7.15 31.48 2.67
CA LEU A 34 7.16 32.92 2.94
C LEU A 34 5.78 33.48 3.33
N HIS A 35 4.71 32.86 2.88
CA HIS A 35 3.33 33.26 3.19
C HIS A 35 2.69 32.45 4.32
N GLN A 36 3.37 31.44 4.87
CA GLN A 36 2.89 30.52 5.94
C GLN A 36 1.50 29.91 5.65
N ARG A 37 1.08 29.85 4.40
CA ARG A 37 -0.20 29.29 3.99
C ARG A 37 0.01 28.15 3.02
N LEU A 38 -0.19 26.94 3.51
CA LEU A 38 -0.26 25.73 2.68
C LEU A 38 -1.61 25.75 1.96
N THR A 39 -1.61 25.63 0.62
CA THR A 39 -2.82 25.65 -0.21
C THR A 39 -2.71 24.65 -1.36
N GLY A 40 -3.83 24.26 -1.94
CA GLY A 40 -3.87 23.40 -3.13
C GLY A 40 -4.11 21.93 -2.85
N PRO A 41 -4.04 21.04 -3.86
CA PRO A 41 -4.29 19.61 -3.69
C PRO A 41 -3.10 18.93 -3.02
N MET A 42 -3.40 17.95 -2.15
CA MET A 42 -2.44 17.03 -1.57
C MET A 42 -2.89 15.60 -1.83
N SER A 43 -2.20 14.91 -2.71
CA SER A 43 -2.52 13.53 -3.09
C SER A 43 -1.80 12.54 -2.18
N ILE A 44 -2.57 11.69 -1.53
CA ILE A 44 -2.09 10.66 -0.60
C ILE A 44 -2.58 9.32 -1.09
N ALA A 45 -1.69 8.35 -1.18
CA ALA A 45 -2.06 6.98 -1.53
C ALA A 45 -1.98 6.07 -0.31
N ILE A 46 -3.01 5.26 -0.09
CA ILE A 46 -3.07 4.30 1.00
C ILE A 46 -3.33 2.91 0.46
N PHE A 47 -2.72 1.90 1.08
CA PHE A 47 -3.05 0.52 0.81
C PHE A 47 -4.40 0.17 1.45
N ASP A 48 -5.06 -0.84 0.89
CA ASP A 48 -6.37 -1.35 1.29
C ASP A 48 -6.54 -1.61 2.81
N LYS A 49 -7.76 -1.42 3.32
CA LYS A 49 -8.22 -1.76 4.69
C LYS A 49 -7.49 -1.13 5.88
N THR A 50 -6.82 -0.02 5.71
CA THR A 50 -6.16 0.65 6.85
C THR A 50 -7.16 1.22 7.85
N ALA A 51 -8.33 1.68 7.41
CA ALA A 51 -9.32 2.36 8.25
C ALA A 51 -9.98 1.45 9.31
N SER A 52 -10.05 0.14 9.07
CA SER A 52 -10.65 -0.84 9.99
C SER A 52 -9.70 -1.26 11.12
N ASN A 53 -8.40 -0.93 11.05
CA ASN A 53 -7.43 -1.26 12.08
C ASN A 53 -7.56 -0.30 13.28
N PRO A 54 -7.85 -0.76 14.50
CA PRO A 54 -7.95 0.10 15.69
C PRO A 54 -6.68 0.87 16.02
N ALA A 55 -5.50 0.35 15.64
CA ALA A 55 -4.22 1.01 15.84
C ALA A 55 -3.90 2.06 14.75
N CYS A 56 -4.72 2.13 13.69
CA CYS A 56 -4.58 3.11 12.63
C CYS A 56 -5.16 4.45 13.04
N HIS A 57 -4.32 5.44 13.25
CA HIS A 57 -4.72 6.79 13.65
C HIS A 57 -4.67 7.80 12.48
N ILE A 58 -4.66 7.33 11.23
CA ILE A 58 -4.62 8.19 10.02
C ILE A 58 -5.77 9.20 10.02
N HIS A 59 -6.99 8.80 10.44
CA HIS A 59 -8.14 9.70 10.55
C HIS A 59 -7.91 10.86 11.55
N GLN A 60 -7.13 10.63 12.61
CA GLN A 60 -6.76 11.69 13.56
C GLN A 60 -5.68 12.61 12.97
N ALA A 61 -4.76 12.06 12.17
CA ALA A 61 -3.78 12.85 11.45
C ALA A 61 -4.48 13.78 10.43
N PHE A 62 -5.46 13.28 9.68
CA PHE A 62 -6.26 14.11 8.76
C PHE A 62 -6.99 15.25 9.51
N ARG A 63 -7.61 14.97 10.65
CA ARG A 63 -8.25 16.02 11.45
C ARG A 63 -7.27 17.13 11.82
N ARG A 64 -6.10 16.75 12.36
CA ARG A 64 -5.07 17.73 12.77
C ARG A 64 -4.50 18.49 11.57
N PHE A 65 -4.37 17.80 10.44
CA PHE A 65 -3.90 18.40 9.21
C PHE A 65 -4.91 19.44 8.67
N ASP A 66 -6.19 19.10 8.63
CA ASP A 66 -7.27 20.00 8.21
C ASP A 66 -7.37 21.25 9.11
N GLU A 67 -7.18 21.09 10.43
CA GLU A 67 -7.12 22.21 11.39
C GLU A 67 -5.89 23.10 11.14
N ALA A 68 -4.75 22.53 10.76
CA ALA A 68 -3.49 23.25 10.56
C ALA A 68 -3.38 23.87 9.15
N ALA A 69 -3.97 23.24 8.14
CA ALA A 69 -3.87 23.63 6.75
C ALA A 69 -5.24 23.57 6.03
N PRO A 70 -6.23 24.40 6.44
CA PRO A 70 -7.61 24.29 5.96
C PRO A 70 -7.78 24.66 4.45
N GLU A 71 -6.77 25.23 3.83
CA GLU A 71 -6.79 25.59 2.41
C GLU A 71 -6.17 24.49 1.51
N VAL A 72 -5.71 23.39 2.12
CA VAL A 72 -5.23 22.21 1.37
C VAL A 72 -6.39 21.24 1.15
N ALA A 73 -6.57 20.79 -0.08
CA ALA A 73 -7.58 19.80 -0.44
C ALA A 73 -6.95 18.40 -0.51
N PRO A 74 -7.16 17.51 0.47
CA PRO A 74 -6.62 16.16 0.43
C PRO A 74 -7.34 15.31 -0.63
N GLU A 75 -6.58 14.63 -1.46
CA GLU A 75 -7.04 13.61 -2.42
C GLU A 75 -6.53 12.24 -1.97
N ILE A 76 -7.44 11.33 -1.65
CA ILE A 76 -7.07 10.00 -1.14
C ILE A 76 -7.26 8.96 -2.24
N HIS A 77 -6.19 8.22 -2.53
CA HIS A 77 -6.17 7.13 -3.49
C HIS A 77 -5.98 5.80 -2.76
N VAL A 78 -6.69 4.77 -3.20
CA VAL A 78 -6.46 3.38 -2.74
C VAL A 78 -5.79 2.63 -3.88
N GLU A 79 -4.56 2.20 -3.66
CA GLU A 79 -3.71 1.66 -4.72
C GLU A 79 -2.90 0.45 -4.26
N SER A 80 -2.33 -0.29 -5.22
CA SER A 80 -1.39 -1.36 -4.92
C SER A 80 -0.05 -0.81 -4.40
N ILE A 81 0.69 -1.61 -3.62
CA ILE A 81 1.98 -1.21 -3.02
C ILE A 81 2.92 -0.62 -4.09
N ASN A 82 3.09 -1.31 -5.23
CA ASN A 82 3.98 -0.86 -6.29
C ASN A 82 3.51 0.48 -6.91
N ALA A 83 2.20 0.65 -7.09
CA ALA A 83 1.65 1.90 -7.63
C ALA A 83 1.82 3.08 -6.66
N ILE A 84 1.73 2.81 -5.35
CA ILE A 84 1.98 3.80 -4.29
C ILE A 84 3.45 4.23 -4.31
N GLU A 85 4.39 3.28 -4.24
CA GLU A 85 5.83 3.59 -4.23
C GLU A 85 6.25 4.33 -5.50
N GLN A 86 5.83 3.84 -6.66
CA GLN A 86 6.11 4.50 -7.92
C GLN A 86 5.52 5.91 -7.96
N GLY A 87 4.28 6.08 -7.51
CA GLY A 87 3.61 7.39 -7.49
C GLY A 87 4.29 8.39 -6.56
N VAL A 88 4.84 7.95 -5.42
CA VAL A 88 5.64 8.81 -4.53
C VAL A 88 6.98 9.16 -5.19
N MET A 89 7.68 8.20 -5.78
CA MET A 89 8.95 8.47 -6.50
C MET A 89 8.78 9.43 -7.69
N GLU A 90 7.63 9.40 -8.34
CA GLU A 90 7.29 10.28 -9.47
C GLU A 90 6.72 11.64 -9.02
N GLY A 91 6.50 11.87 -7.72
CA GLY A 91 5.87 13.08 -7.19
C GLY A 91 4.35 13.16 -7.42
N ARG A 92 3.73 12.09 -7.90
CA ARG A 92 2.28 12.00 -8.10
C ARG A 92 1.52 11.93 -6.77
N PHE A 93 2.11 11.32 -5.77
CA PHE A 93 1.65 11.30 -4.39
C PHE A 93 2.70 11.95 -3.48
N GLN A 94 2.28 12.82 -2.57
CA GLN A 94 3.16 13.44 -1.60
C GLN A 94 3.55 12.46 -0.50
N LEU A 95 2.67 11.50 -0.19
CA LEU A 95 3.00 10.39 0.70
C LEU A 95 2.17 9.14 0.39
N GLY A 96 2.70 7.99 0.83
CA GLY A 96 2.05 6.70 0.72
C GLY A 96 2.02 5.95 2.03
N VAL A 97 0.95 5.19 2.28
CA VAL A 97 0.84 4.26 3.42
C VAL A 97 0.75 2.84 2.87
N ILE A 98 1.72 2.02 3.21
CA ILE A 98 1.86 0.65 2.69
C ILE A 98 2.16 -0.34 3.81
N PRO A 99 1.84 -1.62 3.64
CA PRO A 99 2.34 -2.68 4.52
C PRO A 99 3.86 -2.78 4.46
N ASP A 100 4.46 -3.19 5.57
CA ASP A 100 5.90 -3.50 5.61
C ASP A 100 6.23 -4.62 4.59
N HIS A 101 7.19 -4.33 3.74
CA HIS A 101 7.67 -5.22 2.71
C HIS A 101 9.12 -4.90 2.37
N ARG A 102 9.60 -5.25 1.19
CA ARG A 102 10.96 -4.95 0.74
C ARG A 102 11.11 -3.45 0.44
N PRO A 103 11.83 -2.65 1.26
CA PRO A 103 11.95 -1.21 1.08
C PRO A 103 12.75 -0.86 -0.18
N SER A 104 12.37 0.22 -0.85
CA SER A 104 13.16 0.87 -1.91
C SER A 104 14.21 1.79 -1.30
N ALA A 105 15.41 1.83 -1.86
CA ALA A 105 16.45 2.76 -1.43
C ALA A 105 16.18 4.23 -1.81
N SER A 106 15.15 4.47 -2.62
CA SER A 106 14.78 5.80 -3.12
C SER A 106 13.68 6.48 -2.30
N LEU A 107 13.20 5.83 -1.23
CA LEU A 107 12.12 6.33 -0.38
C LEU A 107 12.49 6.22 1.09
N ASP A 108 12.02 7.15 1.89
CA ASP A 108 12.09 7.09 3.34
C ASP A 108 10.85 6.42 3.90
N TYR A 109 11.02 5.51 4.86
CA TYR A 109 9.94 4.74 5.46
C TYR A 109 9.88 4.99 6.97
N TYR A 110 8.67 5.25 7.46
CA TYR A 110 8.39 5.49 8.87
C TYR A 110 7.34 4.50 9.38
N PRO A 111 7.61 3.75 10.47
CA PRO A 111 6.62 2.84 11.04
C PRO A 111 5.44 3.63 11.63
N LEU A 112 4.22 3.24 11.26
CA LEU A 112 3.00 3.89 11.72
C LEU A 112 2.26 3.04 12.76
N PHE A 113 1.92 1.80 12.43
CA PHE A 113 1.19 0.86 13.27
C PHE A 113 1.44 -0.57 12.86
N SER A 114 1.03 -1.51 13.69
CA SER A 114 1.08 -2.94 13.40
C SER A 114 -0.33 -3.53 13.40
N GLU A 115 -0.49 -4.62 12.66
CA GLU A 115 -1.74 -5.37 12.60
C GLU A 115 -1.48 -6.84 12.97
N GLN A 116 -2.36 -7.37 13.82
CA GLN A 116 -2.37 -8.79 14.12
C GLN A 116 -3.30 -9.50 13.14
N MET A 117 -2.73 -10.30 12.25
CA MET A 117 -3.50 -11.08 11.29
C MET A 117 -3.74 -12.50 11.79
N TYR A 118 -4.93 -13.02 11.52
CA TYR A 118 -5.32 -14.38 11.85
C TYR A 118 -5.70 -15.16 10.59
N LEU A 119 -5.58 -16.48 10.67
CA LEU A 119 -6.02 -17.37 9.61
C LEU A 119 -7.51 -17.64 9.76
N TYR A 120 -8.29 -17.19 8.81
CA TYR A 120 -9.75 -17.32 8.82
C TYR A 120 -10.27 -18.37 7.85
N CYS A 121 -11.45 -18.91 8.19
CA CYS A 121 -12.35 -19.61 7.31
C CYS A 121 -13.78 -19.12 7.55
N ALA A 122 -14.70 -19.34 6.60
CA ALA A 122 -16.09 -18.95 6.72
C ALA A 122 -17.02 -20.17 6.82
N ILE A 123 -18.31 -19.90 7.07
CA ILE A 123 -19.38 -20.91 7.07
C ILE A 123 -19.30 -21.73 5.78
N GLY A 124 -19.45 -23.05 5.91
CA GLY A 124 -19.34 -24.00 4.80
C GLY A 124 -17.92 -24.54 4.55
N HIS A 125 -16.91 -23.98 5.24
CA HIS A 125 -15.56 -24.53 5.21
C HIS A 125 -15.44 -25.72 6.18
N PRO A 126 -14.74 -26.83 5.83
CA PRO A 126 -14.61 -28.02 6.69
C PRO A 126 -14.07 -27.77 8.11
N LEU A 127 -13.33 -26.67 8.31
CA LEU A 127 -12.77 -26.31 9.61
C LEU A 127 -13.65 -25.34 10.41
N PHE A 128 -14.75 -24.83 9.85
CA PHE A 128 -15.59 -23.81 10.51
C PHE A 128 -16.27 -24.34 11.77
N ASP A 129 -16.84 -25.54 11.70
CA ASP A 129 -17.56 -26.17 12.81
C ASP A 129 -16.67 -27.03 13.72
N SER A 130 -15.34 -27.02 13.48
CA SER A 130 -14.41 -27.75 14.34
C SER A 130 -14.30 -27.04 15.68
N THR A 131 -15.15 -27.43 16.64
CA THR A 131 -15.22 -26.91 18.03
C THR A 131 -13.99 -27.26 18.88
N SER A 132 -13.02 -27.96 18.33
CA SER A 132 -11.81 -28.30 19.05
C SER A 132 -10.83 -27.14 19.02
N ASN A 133 -10.46 -26.62 20.19
CA ASN A 133 -9.31 -25.72 20.41
C ASN A 133 -7.98 -26.32 19.90
N ASN A 134 -8.03 -27.41 19.18
CA ASN A 134 -6.92 -28.21 18.71
C ASN A 134 -7.09 -28.51 17.20
N THR A 135 -7.22 -27.46 16.38
CA THR A 135 -7.19 -27.63 14.93
C THR A 135 -5.82 -28.20 14.55
N ASP A 136 -5.81 -29.47 14.13
CA ASP A 136 -4.58 -30.15 13.74
C ASP A 136 -3.95 -29.46 12.51
N ALA A 137 -2.69 -29.08 12.62
CA ALA A 137 -1.92 -28.50 11.52
C ALA A 137 -1.96 -29.37 10.24
N ALA A 138 -2.10 -30.70 10.38
CA ALA A 138 -2.25 -31.61 9.25
C ALA A 138 -3.59 -31.43 8.50
N GLN A 139 -4.66 -31.07 9.21
CA GLN A 139 -5.94 -30.74 8.59
C GLN A 139 -5.88 -29.40 7.86
N VAL A 140 -5.26 -28.39 8.48
CA VAL A 140 -5.05 -27.06 7.88
C VAL A 140 -4.28 -27.16 6.58
N ARG A 141 -3.22 -27.98 6.51
CA ARG A 141 -2.40 -28.19 5.30
C ARG A 141 -3.15 -28.79 4.12
N LYS A 142 -4.26 -29.49 4.36
CA LYS A 142 -5.09 -30.10 3.31
C LYS A 142 -6.09 -29.10 2.71
N CYS A 143 -6.30 -27.96 3.37
CA CYS A 143 -7.24 -26.97 2.93
C CYS A 143 -6.67 -26.10 1.79
N ARG A 144 -7.57 -25.56 1.00
CA ARG A 144 -7.22 -24.57 -0.02
C ARG A 144 -6.89 -23.26 0.68
N TYR A 145 -5.80 -22.63 0.27
CA TYR A 145 -5.33 -21.36 0.84
C TYR A 145 -5.23 -20.29 -0.24
N VAL A 146 -5.73 -19.09 0.07
CA VAL A 146 -5.51 -17.89 -0.72
C VAL A 146 -4.36 -17.08 -0.10
N GLY A 147 -3.33 -16.84 -0.89
CA GLY A 147 -2.18 -16.02 -0.50
C GLY A 147 -2.19 -14.67 -1.16
N ILE A 148 -1.58 -13.70 -0.49
CA ILE A 148 -1.35 -12.37 -1.04
C ILE A 148 -0.30 -12.43 -2.17
N GLY A 149 -0.47 -11.62 -3.23
CA GLY A 149 0.37 -11.61 -4.42
C GLY A 149 1.67 -10.78 -4.29
N TYR A 150 1.91 -10.17 -3.14
CA TYR A 150 3.13 -9.42 -2.83
C TYR A 150 3.90 -10.06 -1.67
N HIS A 151 5.15 -9.66 -1.47
CA HIS A 151 5.95 -10.12 -0.33
C HIS A 151 5.38 -9.54 0.97
N SER A 152 5.08 -10.40 1.93
CA SER A 152 4.53 -10.03 3.24
C SER A 152 5.22 -10.85 4.33
N PRO A 153 5.43 -10.30 5.53
CA PRO A 153 5.94 -11.04 6.69
C PRO A 153 5.13 -12.30 7.02
N ASN A 154 3.82 -12.32 6.68
CA ASN A 154 2.95 -13.48 6.87
C ASN A 154 3.33 -14.69 5.98
N MET A 155 4.15 -14.51 4.96
CA MET A 155 4.64 -15.62 4.13
C MET A 155 5.47 -16.62 4.95
N GLU A 156 6.21 -16.16 5.95
CA GLU A 156 6.95 -17.06 6.84
C GLU A 156 6.01 -17.95 7.66
N ALA A 157 4.93 -17.37 8.22
CA ALA A 157 3.92 -18.12 8.95
C ALA A 157 3.24 -19.15 8.04
N THR A 158 2.91 -18.76 6.81
CA THR A 158 2.35 -19.64 5.79
C THR A 158 3.27 -20.82 5.46
N HIS A 159 4.56 -20.56 5.30
CA HIS A 159 5.57 -21.58 5.02
C HIS A 159 5.75 -22.54 6.23
N LYS A 160 5.83 -22.00 7.45
CA LYS A 160 5.94 -22.80 8.67
C LYS A 160 4.73 -23.74 8.87
N LEU A 161 3.53 -23.27 8.51
CA LEU A 161 2.32 -24.09 8.52
C LEU A 161 2.24 -25.09 7.37
N GLY A 162 3.05 -24.91 6.32
CA GLY A 162 3.07 -25.78 5.13
C GLY A 162 1.83 -25.62 4.25
N LEU A 163 1.23 -24.42 4.24
CA LEU A 163 0.08 -24.10 3.39
C LEU A 163 0.50 -23.98 1.94
N LYS A 164 -0.24 -24.64 1.04
CA LYS A 164 -0.07 -24.48 -0.42
C LYS A 164 -1.01 -23.42 -0.95
N ARG A 165 -0.47 -22.46 -1.67
CA ARG A 165 -1.27 -21.43 -2.35
C ARG A 165 -2.07 -22.06 -3.49
N HIS A 166 -3.40 -21.89 -3.44
CA HIS A 166 -4.35 -22.36 -4.46
C HIS A 166 -5.02 -21.19 -5.18
N ALA A 167 -4.98 -20.02 -4.58
CA ALA A 167 -5.44 -18.77 -5.18
C ALA A 167 -4.52 -17.64 -4.76
N THR A 168 -4.47 -16.58 -5.57
CA THR A 168 -3.72 -15.35 -5.30
C THR A 168 -4.69 -14.17 -5.29
N ALA A 169 -4.57 -13.31 -4.29
CA ALA A 169 -5.27 -12.05 -4.18
C ALA A 169 -4.25 -10.90 -4.09
N HIS A 170 -4.61 -9.72 -4.53
CA HIS A 170 -3.70 -8.56 -4.53
C HIS A 170 -4.04 -7.52 -3.47
N ASP A 171 -5.19 -7.69 -2.80
CA ASP A 171 -5.70 -6.87 -1.71
C ASP A 171 -6.47 -7.74 -0.70
N GLN A 172 -6.77 -7.16 0.46
CA GLN A 172 -7.46 -7.88 1.54
C GLN A 172 -8.94 -8.13 1.23
N GLU A 173 -9.56 -7.28 0.44
CA GLU A 173 -10.96 -7.46 0.00
C GLU A 173 -11.11 -8.72 -0.85
N ALA A 174 -10.19 -8.93 -1.80
CA ALA A 174 -10.17 -10.14 -2.61
C ALA A 174 -9.90 -11.41 -1.78
N VAL A 175 -9.04 -11.32 -0.74
CA VAL A 175 -8.86 -12.43 0.22
C VAL A 175 -10.18 -12.71 0.93
N ALA A 176 -10.87 -11.67 1.44
CA ALA A 176 -12.13 -11.82 2.16
C ALA A 176 -13.20 -12.50 1.30
N HIS A 177 -13.35 -12.11 0.04
CA HIS A 177 -14.29 -12.77 -0.88
C HIS A 177 -14.02 -14.26 -1.05
N LEU A 178 -12.74 -14.66 -1.20
CA LEU A 178 -12.37 -16.06 -1.32
C LEU A 178 -12.59 -16.83 -0.01
N VAL A 179 -12.32 -16.24 1.15
CA VAL A 179 -12.61 -16.83 2.46
C VAL A 179 -14.12 -16.98 2.66
N LEU A 180 -14.90 -15.93 2.38
CA LEU A 180 -16.37 -15.93 2.52
C LEU A 180 -17.07 -16.94 1.60
N SER A 181 -16.41 -17.38 0.53
CA SER A 181 -16.91 -18.47 -0.31
C SER A 181 -17.02 -19.82 0.43
N GLY A 182 -16.46 -19.94 1.63
CA GLY A 182 -16.40 -21.18 2.40
C GLY A 182 -15.44 -22.25 1.81
N ARG A 183 -14.58 -21.86 0.87
CA ARG A 183 -13.69 -22.80 0.15
C ARG A 183 -12.22 -22.60 0.44
N TYR A 184 -11.83 -21.46 1.00
CA TYR A 184 -10.43 -21.09 1.21
C TYR A 184 -10.18 -20.66 2.65
N LEU A 185 -8.95 -20.93 3.10
CA LEU A 185 -8.34 -20.26 4.25
C LEU A 185 -7.63 -19.00 3.74
N GLY A 186 -7.63 -17.93 4.54
CA GLY A 186 -6.88 -16.70 4.24
C GLY A 186 -6.52 -15.95 5.49
N TYR A 187 -5.42 -15.21 5.44
CA TYR A 187 -5.06 -14.27 6.50
C TYR A 187 -5.82 -12.94 6.29
N LEU A 188 -6.52 -12.54 7.35
CA LEU A 188 -7.26 -11.26 7.43
C LEU A 188 -7.00 -10.60 8.78
#